data_d166fb90dfaa6def1fade5defa2bedd2
#
_entry.id   d166fb90dfaa6def1fade5defa2bedd2
#
_cell.length_a   1.000
_cell.length_b   1.000
_cell.length_c   1.000
_cell.angle_alpha   90.00
_cell.angle_beta   90.00
_cell.angle_gamma   90.00
#
_symmetry.space_group_name_H-M   'P 1'
#
loop_
_entity.id
_entity.type
_entity.pdbx_description
1 polymer ?
#
loop_
_entity_poly.entity_id
_entity_poly.type
_entity_poly.pdbx_seq_one_letter_code
_entity_poly.pdbx_strand_id
1 'polypeptide(L)'
;MRNELFRRVQLAALDKYEELGILDAAAGFTADVWGDAMDAYFDVHNDLATDSDARSSAMLIVEEGAETWTVRQIFSDPAGDHDWGISATVDLAESAELGVAVVKVTAVGRLDAFA
;
A
#
# COMPACT_ATOMS: atom_id res chain seq x y z
N MET A 1 11.87 0.28 0.73
CA MET A 1 10.57 0.94 0.86
C MET A 1 9.65 0.62 -0.32
N ARG A 2 10.06 0.92 -1.54
CA ARG A 2 9.27 0.61 -2.75
C ARG A 2 8.88 -0.87 -2.86
N ASN A 3 9.82 -1.79 -2.65
CA ASN A 3 9.57 -3.23 -2.73
C ASN A 3 8.56 -3.69 -1.66
N GLU A 4 8.64 -3.13 -0.47
CA GLU A 4 7.72 -3.46 0.62
C GLU A 4 6.29 -3.05 0.30
N LEU A 5 6.10 -1.87 -0.28
CA LEU A 5 4.78 -1.40 -0.69
C LEU A 5 4.24 -2.22 -1.85
N PHE A 6 5.06 -2.48 -2.86
CA PHE A 6 4.59 -3.23 -4.03
C PHE A 6 4.31 -4.70 -3.71
N ARG A 7 5.03 -5.27 -2.73
CA ARG A 7 4.70 -6.61 -2.23
C ARG A 7 3.26 -6.67 -1.73
N ARG A 8 2.80 -5.62 -1.05
CA ARG A 8 1.42 -5.54 -0.58
C ARG A 8 0.44 -5.49 -1.75
N VAL A 9 0.76 -4.76 -2.82
CA VAL A 9 -0.06 -4.74 -4.03
C VAL A 9 -0.17 -6.14 -4.63
N GLN A 10 0.94 -6.86 -4.73
CA GLN A 10 0.96 -8.23 -5.27
C GLN A 10 0.12 -9.18 -4.43
N LEU A 11 0.23 -9.11 -3.11
CA LEU A 11 -0.55 -9.95 -2.21
C LEU A 11 -2.04 -9.63 -2.28
N ALA A 12 -2.39 -8.34 -2.36
CA ALA A 12 -3.78 -7.90 -2.51
C ALA A 12 -4.39 -8.38 -3.81
N ALA A 13 -3.63 -8.34 -4.91
CA ALA A 13 -4.08 -8.82 -6.22
C ALA A 13 -4.37 -10.33 -6.23
N LEU A 14 -3.72 -11.08 -5.36
CA LEU A 14 -3.88 -12.53 -5.23
C LEU A 14 -4.82 -12.94 -4.09
N ASP A 15 -5.51 -12.00 -3.47
CA ASP A 15 -6.40 -12.22 -2.32
C ASP A 15 -5.71 -12.86 -1.11
N LYS A 16 -4.41 -12.61 -0.94
CA LYS A 16 -3.62 -13.20 0.15
C LYS A 16 -3.68 -12.33 1.41
N TYR A 17 -4.87 -12.18 1.96
CA TYR A 17 -5.12 -11.27 3.08
C TYR A 17 -4.51 -11.74 4.40
N GLU A 18 -4.36 -13.04 4.60
CA GLU A 18 -3.69 -13.56 5.79
C GLU A 18 -2.22 -13.14 5.82
N GLU A 19 -1.53 -13.20 4.68
CA GLU A 19 -0.14 -12.77 4.59
C GLU A 19 -0.02 -11.25 4.80
N LEU A 20 -0.96 -10.47 4.25
CA LEU A 20 -1.03 -9.04 4.48
C LEU A 20 -1.23 -8.72 5.96
N GLY A 21 -2.10 -9.47 6.64
CA GLY A 21 -2.33 -9.31 8.07
C GLY A 21 -1.07 -9.58 8.90
N ILE A 22 -0.30 -10.58 8.52
CA ILE A 22 0.98 -10.87 9.19
C ILE A 22 1.94 -9.69 9.07
N LEU A 23 1.99 -9.05 7.90
CA LEU A 23 2.85 -7.90 7.68
C LEU A 23 2.40 -6.66 8.45
N ASP A 24 1.10 -6.43 8.57
CA ASP A 24 0.56 -5.14 8.96
C ASP A 24 -0.32 -5.16 10.22
N ALA A 25 -0.45 -6.30 10.89
CA ALA A 25 -1.28 -6.41 12.10
C ALA A 25 -0.83 -5.43 13.20
N ALA A 26 0.46 -5.21 13.35
CA ALA A 26 1.00 -4.28 14.36
C ALA A 26 0.57 -2.83 14.10
N ALA A 27 0.24 -2.48 12.85
CA ALA A 27 -0.28 -1.17 12.49
C ALA A 27 -1.82 -1.10 12.54
N GLY A 28 -2.48 -2.19 12.93
CA GLY A 28 -3.93 -2.30 12.97
C GLY A 28 -4.55 -2.85 11.68
N PHE A 29 -3.76 -3.21 10.69
CA PHE A 29 -4.24 -3.76 9.42
C PHE A 29 -4.15 -5.27 9.44
N THR A 30 -5.16 -5.89 10.06
CA THR A 30 -5.32 -7.34 10.10
C THR A 30 -5.80 -7.87 8.75
N ALA A 31 -5.87 -9.19 8.61
CA ALA A 31 -6.41 -9.84 7.41
C ALA A 31 -7.83 -9.35 7.09
N ASP A 32 -8.68 -9.20 8.12
CA ASP A 32 -10.05 -8.73 7.94
C ASP A 32 -10.12 -7.28 7.44
N VAL A 33 -9.29 -6.41 7.99
CA VAL A 33 -9.21 -5.00 7.57
C VAL A 33 -8.73 -4.90 6.12
N TRP A 34 -7.70 -5.66 5.75
CA TRP A 34 -7.23 -5.72 4.37
C TRP A 34 -8.31 -6.25 3.44
N GLY A 35 -8.98 -7.33 3.84
CA GLY A 35 -10.05 -7.94 3.04
C GLY A 35 -11.20 -6.97 2.79
N ASP A 36 -11.65 -6.27 3.82
CA ASP A 36 -12.73 -5.28 3.70
C ASP A 36 -12.35 -4.13 2.75
N ALA A 37 -11.12 -3.63 2.86
CA ALA A 37 -10.63 -2.56 1.99
C ALA A 37 -10.56 -3.01 0.53
N MET A 38 -10.05 -4.22 0.28
CA MET A 38 -9.94 -4.75 -1.08
C MET A 38 -11.29 -5.17 -1.65
N ASP A 39 -12.24 -5.61 -0.84
CA ASP A 39 -13.61 -5.86 -1.28
C ASP A 39 -14.23 -4.59 -1.84
N ALA A 40 -14.02 -3.45 -1.17
CA ALA A 40 -14.49 -2.15 -1.67
C ALA A 40 -13.86 -1.79 -3.03
N TYR A 41 -12.56 -2.05 -3.19
CA TYR A 41 -11.88 -1.85 -4.47
C TYR A 41 -12.44 -2.76 -5.56
N PHE A 42 -12.57 -4.05 -5.29
CA PHE A 42 -13.05 -5.03 -6.27
C PHE A 42 -14.55 -4.93 -6.57
N ASP A 43 -15.32 -4.18 -5.78
CA ASP A 43 -16.68 -3.83 -6.13
C ASP A 43 -16.74 -2.81 -7.28
N VAL A 44 -15.70 -2.00 -7.44
CA VAL A 44 -15.60 -0.96 -8.47
C VAL A 44 -14.77 -1.43 -9.67
N HIS A 45 -13.67 -2.12 -9.41
CA HIS A 45 -12.73 -2.59 -10.43
C HIS A 45 -12.57 -4.11 -10.33
N ASN A 46 -12.53 -4.79 -11.47
CA ASN A 46 -12.47 -6.26 -11.51
C ASN A 46 -11.03 -6.80 -11.55
N ASP A 47 -10.02 -5.95 -11.52
CA ASP A 47 -8.62 -6.37 -11.58
C ASP A 47 -7.71 -5.34 -10.90
N LEU A 48 -6.56 -5.81 -10.45
CA LEU A 48 -5.48 -5.00 -9.89
C LEU A 48 -4.17 -5.41 -10.57
N ALA A 49 -3.62 -4.50 -11.36
CA ALA A 49 -2.42 -4.78 -12.14
C ALA A 49 -1.17 -4.86 -11.26
N THR A 50 -0.26 -5.74 -11.66
CA THR A 50 1.04 -5.95 -10.99
C THR A 50 2.21 -5.92 -11.96
N ASP A 51 2.01 -5.36 -13.14
CA ASP A 51 3.02 -5.27 -14.20
C ASP A 51 4.03 -4.13 -13.95
N SER A 52 4.92 -3.91 -14.91
CA SER A 52 5.94 -2.86 -14.79
C SER A 52 5.35 -1.45 -14.71
N ASP A 53 4.23 -1.20 -15.36
CA ASP A 53 3.55 0.10 -15.28
C ASP A 53 3.00 0.34 -13.87
N ALA A 54 2.44 -0.70 -13.24
CA ALA A 54 1.96 -0.63 -11.86
C ALA A 54 3.09 -0.36 -10.86
N ARG A 55 4.32 -0.78 -11.17
CA ARG A 55 5.51 -0.57 -10.35
C ARG A 55 6.25 0.73 -10.67
N SER A 56 5.81 1.48 -11.66
CA SER A 56 6.52 2.68 -12.10
C SER A 56 6.55 3.76 -11.02
N SER A 57 7.50 4.69 -11.15
CA SER A 57 7.63 5.82 -10.21
C SER A 57 6.42 6.75 -10.25
N ALA A 58 5.66 6.74 -11.35
CA ALA A 58 4.42 7.51 -11.46
C ALA A 58 3.33 7.02 -10.49
N MET A 59 3.41 5.77 -10.06
CA MET A 59 2.44 5.14 -9.16
C MET A 59 2.86 5.18 -7.68
N LEU A 60 3.97 5.85 -7.37
CA LEU A 60 4.47 5.98 -6.01
C LEU A 60 4.74 7.44 -5.70
N ILE A 61 4.03 7.98 -4.72
CA ILE A 61 4.20 9.36 -4.26
C ILE A 61 4.92 9.31 -2.92
N VAL A 62 6.03 10.04 -2.80
CA VAL A 62 6.83 10.12 -1.57
C VAL A 62 6.91 11.56 -1.11
N GLU A 63 6.50 11.82 0.13
CA GLU A 63 6.68 13.10 0.79
C GLU A 63 7.72 12.89 1.90
N GLU A 64 8.91 13.46 1.70
CA GLU A 64 10.01 13.31 2.63
C GLU A 64 9.90 14.31 3.79
N GLY A 65 9.82 13.78 5.01
CA GLY A 65 9.88 14.58 6.24
C GLY A 65 11.20 14.37 6.96
N ALA A 66 11.41 15.11 8.05
CA ALA A 66 12.65 15.05 8.82
C ALA A 66 12.83 13.71 9.55
N GLU A 67 11.75 13.15 10.10
CA GLU A 67 11.79 11.92 10.90
C GLU A 67 11.02 10.78 10.26
N THR A 68 10.03 11.09 9.44
CA THR A 68 9.12 10.13 8.83
C THR A 68 8.83 10.56 7.41
N TRP A 69 8.86 9.60 6.48
CA TRP A 69 8.36 9.82 5.12
C TRP A 69 6.92 9.34 5.04
N THR A 70 6.08 10.10 4.34
CA THR A 70 4.72 9.66 3.98
C THR A 70 4.73 9.18 2.54
N VAL A 71 4.22 7.98 2.31
CA VAL A 71 4.25 7.37 0.98
C VAL A 71 2.85 6.90 0.59
N ARG A 72 2.55 6.98 -0.71
CA ARG A 72 1.31 6.47 -1.29
C ARG A 72 1.64 5.62 -2.49
N GLN A 73 1.23 4.36 -2.43
CA GLN A 73 1.33 3.45 -3.57
C GLN A 73 -0.03 3.41 -4.25
N ILE A 74 -0.09 3.98 -5.44
CA ILE A 74 -1.32 4.04 -6.25
C ILE A 74 -1.56 2.69 -6.90
N PHE A 75 -2.81 2.21 -6.88
CA PHE A 75 -3.20 0.99 -7.59
C PHE A 75 -3.41 1.29 -9.08
N SER A 76 -2.88 0.42 -9.93
CA SER A 76 -3.14 0.49 -11.36
C SER A 76 -4.42 -0.28 -11.67
N ASP A 77 -5.53 0.44 -11.77
CA ASP A 77 -6.84 -0.14 -12.05
C ASP A 77 -7.12 -0.23 -13.56
N PRO A 78 -8.04 -1.12 -13.98
CA PRO A 78 -8.31 -1.32 -15.42
C PRO A 78 -8.83 -0.08 -16.15
N ALA A 79 -9.52 0.82 -15.44
CA ALA A 79 -10.04 2.05 -16.01
C ALA A 79 -8.99 3.17 -16.11
N GLY A 80 -7.86 3.02 -15.44
CA GLY A 80 -6.80 4.04 -15.40
C GLY A 80 -7.15 5.26 -14.56
N ASP A 81 -8.09 5.15 -13.64
CA ASP A 81 -8.55 6.26 -12.79
C ASP A 81 -7.51 6.66 -11.74
N HIS A 82 -6.71 5.71 -11.25
CA HIS A 82 -5.63 5.93 -10.27
C HIS A 82 -6.12 6.60 -8.97
N ASP A 83 -7.31 6.28 -8.52
CA ASP A 83 -7.93 6.90 -7.34
C ASP A 83 -8.00 5.99 -6.11
N TRP A 84 -7.39 4.81 -6.18
CA TRP A 84 -7.25 3.88 -5.06
C TRP A 84 -5.78 3.58 -4.77
N GLY A 85 -5.46 3.26 -3.53
CA GLY A 85 -4.10 2.90 -3.18
C GLY A 85 -3.88 2.62 -1.71
N ILE A 86 -2.60 2.56 -1.33
CA ILE A 86 -2.13 2.34 0.03
C ILE A 86 -1.42 3.61 0.49
N SER A 87 -1.78 4.12 1.67
CA SER A 87 -1.02 5.16 2.35
C SER A 87 -0.24 4.53 3.49
N ALA A 88 1.01 4.96 3.66
CA ALA A 88 1.88 4.42 4.69
C ALA A 88 2.90 5.46 5.14
N THR A 89 3.54 5.19 6.27
CA THR A 89 4.68 5.98 6.75
C THR A 89 5.92 5.11 6.83
N VAL A 90 7.09 5.72 6.63
CA VAL A 90 8.38 5.07 6.82
C VAL A 90 9.07 5.78 7.96
N ASP A 91 9.31 5.07 9.06
CA ASP A 91 10.03 5.61 10.21
C ASP A 91 11.54 5.54 9.93
N LEU A 92 12.19 6.69 9.86
CA LEU A 92 13.59 6.77 9.46
C LEU A 92 14.53 6.26 10.57
N ALA A 93 14.23 6.52 11.83
CA ALA A 93 15.04 6.07 12.95
C ALA A 93 15.01 4.55 13.09
N GLU A 94 13.83 3.94 13.09
CA GLU A 94 13.69 2.49 13.14
C GLU A 94 14.31 1.82 11.92
N SER A 95 14.13 2.41 10.74
CA SER A 95 14.71 1.88 9.50
C SER A 95 16.23 1.87 9.56
N ALA A 96 16.84 2.93 10.11
CA ALA A 96 18.29 3.01 10.28
C ALA A 96 18.80 1.96 11.28
N GLU A 97 18.09 1.74 12.37
CA GLU A 97 18.46 0.74 13.39
C GLU A 97 18.40 -0.68 12.83
N LEU A 98 17.35 -0.98 12.06
CA LEU A 98 17.12 -2.34 11.55
C LEU A 98 17.83 -2.62 10.24
N GLY A 99 18.32 -1.59 9.55
CA GLY A 99 18.95 -1.72 8.24
C GLY A 99 17.98 -2.05 7.10
N VAL A 100 16.68 -1.95 7.34
CA VAL A 100 15.62 -2.20 6.35
C VAL A 100 14.53 -1.14 6.51
N ALA A 101 13.78 -0.87 5.45
CA ALA A 101 12.68 0.08 5.51
C ALA A 101 11.55 -0.43 6.42
N VAL A 102 11.21 0.34 7.44
CA VAL A 102 10.09 0.03 8.34
C VAL A 102 8.86 0.78 7.83
N VAL A 103 7.97 0.06 7.16
CA VAL A 103 6.76 0.60 6.56
C VAL A 103 5.57 0.30 7.46
N LYS A 104 4.81 1.34 7.80
CA LYS A 104 3.58 1.21 8.59
C LYS A 104 2.40 1.68 7.74
N VAL A 105 1.54 0.75 7.33
CA VAL A 105 0.34 1.08 6.56
C VAL A 105 -0.62 1.89 7.44
N THR A 106 -1.09 3.01 6.93
CA THR A 106 -2.01 3.91 7.64
C THR A 106 -3.42 3.90 7.06
N ALA A 107 -3.55 3.59 5.77
CA ALA A 107 -4.86 3.50 5.12
C ALA A 107 -4.75 2.70 3.83
N VAL A 108 -5.84 2.03 3.47
CA VAL A 108 -6.02 1.36 2.19
C VAL A 108 -7.43 1.68 1.70
N GLY A 109 -7.55 2.20 0.48
CA GLY A 109 -8.84 2.57 -0.09
C GLY A 109 -8.72 3.70 -1.09
N ARG A 110 -9.76 4.52 -1.20
CA ARG A 110 -9.76 5.68 -2.10
C ARG A 110 -8.81 6.74 -1.59
N LEU A 111 -7.94 7.23 -2.48
CA LEU A 111 -6.90 8.20 -2.11
C LEU A 111 -7.48 9.56 -1.71
N ASP A 112 -8.61 9.96 -2.26
CA ASP A 112 -9.28 11.19 -1.89
C ASP A 112 -9.81 11.19 -0.45
N ALA A 113 -10.02 10.02 0.14
CA ALA A 113 -10.44 9.88 1.54
C ALA A 113 -9.30 10.14 2.53
N PHE A 114 -8.04 10.16 2.07
CA PHE A 114 -6.85 10.33 2.92
C PHE A 114 -6.31 11.76 2.89
N ALA A 115 -6.81 12.56 2.02
CA ALA A 115 -6.29 13.92 1.79
C ALA A 115 -6.52 14.85 2.98
#